data_c0d2074be8deac75818aa407a9caefa4
#
_entry.id   c0d2074be8deac75818aa407a9caefa4
#
_cell.length_a   1.000
_cell.length_b   1.000
_cell.length_c   1.000
_cell.angle_alpha   90.00
_cell.angle_beta   90.00
_cell.angle_gamma   90.00
#
_symmetry.space_group_name_H-M   'P 1'
#
loop_
_entity.id
_entity.type
_entity.pdbx_description
1 polymer ?
#
loop_
_entity_poly.entity_id
_entity_poly.type
_entity_poly.pdbx_seq_one_letter_code
_entity_poly.pdbx_strand_id
1 'polypeptide(L)'
;MEKTRRKFIAGGALAAAGVLQPQLFSNASAAAEEKREKEKKDAHPGNRISVSTYSFWHFRGKPEGKTSVEGSIDQAAKMGFDGVEILHRQMSGESNDYLQSLKRRAIENGVGLTGFSIHQGFLSPDKKKRQENIDHTLHCIDLAHSMGIPTMRLNTGRWRTVGFDELMKRRGIEPRLPGYTDEDGFKWVIDSIEKCLAHAAKAGVVMGLENHWGLGLTPEGVLRIVKALPSPWLQVTLDTGNFLEDPYDKLDMLASRAVLVHAKTYYGGGLWYSLKLDYARIARILRKHDYRGYISLEFEGHEEKGTAIPKSLALLRKHFS
;
A
#
# COMPACT_ATOMS: atom_id res chain seq x y z
N MET A 1 21.21 31.50 -72.16
CA MET A 1 22.28 32.46 -71.77
C MET A 1 22.59 32.15 -70.32
N GLU A 2 23.58 31.65 -70.09
CA GLU A 2 24.97 31.48 -69.73
C GLU A 2 25.04 30.93 -68.29
N LYS A 3 25.43 29.75 -68.10
CA LYS A 3 26.75 29.11 -67.81
C LYS A 3 27.69 29.95 -66.98
N THR A 4 27.98 29.53 -65.75
CA THR A 4 29.38 29.42 -65.34
C THR A 4 29.58 28.36 -64.26
N ARG A 5 30.40 27.37 -64.64
CA ARG A 5 31.01 26.34 -63.74
C ARG A 5 32.17 26.99 -62.95
N ARG A 6 32.38 26.63 -61.71
CA ARG A 6 33.72 26.61 -61.12
C ARG A 6 34.01 25.37 -60.32
N LYS A 7 35.23 24.92 -60.51
CA LYS A 7 35.82 23.62 -60.22
C LYS A 7 36.23 23.43 -58.77
N PHE A 8 36.22 22.15 -58.40
CA PHE A 8 36.94 21.44 -57.35
C PHE A 8 38.33 21.95 -57.02
N ILE A 9 38.68 21.96 -55.70
CA ILE A 9 39.98 21.55 -55.19
C ILE A 9 39.74 20.60 -54.02
N ALA A 10 40.32 19.41 -54.08
CA ALA A 10 40.38 18.43 -53.03
C ALA A 10 41.53 18.77 -52.06
N GLY A 11 41.25 18.80 -50.79
CA GLY A 11 42.26 18.85 -49.74
C GLY A 11 41.88 17.84 -48.67
N GLY A 12 42.60 16.71 -48.62
CA GLY A 12 42.44 15.71 -47.59
C GLY A 12 42.97 16.18 -46.25
N ALA A 13 42.18 16.07 -45.24
CA ALA A 13 42.62 16.12 -43.85
C ALA A 13 42.15 14.85 -43.15
N LEU A 14 43.07 14.00 -42.74
CA LEU A 14 42.84 12.87 -41.83
C LEU A 14 42.33 13.42 -40.49
N ALA A 15 41.08 13.19 -40.20
CA ALA A 15 40.56 13.40 -38.86
C ALA A 15 40.71 12.08 -38.07
N ALA A 16 41.60 12.14 -37.07
CA ALA A 16 41.71 11.07 -36.07
C ALA A 16 40.38 10.94 -35.31
N ALA A 17 39.69 9.81 -35.48
CA ALA A 17 38.52 9.46 -34.69
C ALA A 17 38.98 9.18 -33.26
N GLY A 18 38.87 10.17 -32.37
CA GLY A 18 38.97 9.95 -30.94
C GLY A 18 37.74 9.15 -30.47
N VAL A 19 37.99 7.92 -30.01
CA VAL A 19 37.01 7.10 -29.31
C VAL A 19 36.70 7.79 -27.99
N LEU A 20 35.66 8.62 -27.97
CA LEU A 20 35.11 9.18 -26.74
C LEU A 20 34.46 8.06 -25.92
N GLN A 21 35.02 7.81 -24.74
CA GLN A 21 34.67 6.73 -23.85
C GLN A 21 33.18 6.79 -23.41
N PRO A 22 32.42 5.67 -23.46
CA PRO A 22 31.02 5.61 -22.99
C PRO A 22 30.84 5.88 -21.49
N GLN A 23 31.92 5.81 -20.71
CA GLN A 23 31.92 5.98 -19.24
C GLN A 23 31.66 7.43 -18.77
N LEU A 24 31.98 8.45 -19.56
CA LEU A 24 31.73 9.85 -19.15
C LEU A 24 30.27 10.25 -19.23
N PHE A 25 29.49 9.68 -20.14
CA PHE A 25 28.05 9.94 -20.25
C PHE A 25 27.24 9.24 -19.17
N SER A 26 27.68 8.06 -18.70
CA SER A 26 27.00 7.32 -17.63
C SER A 26 27.15 8.02 -16.26
N ASN A 27 28.34 8.56 -15.98
CA ASN A 27 28.60 9.27 -14.71
C ASN A 27 27.89 10.63 -14.63
N ALA A 28 27.74 11.35 -15.72
CA ALA A 28 27.00 12.62 -15.74
C ALA A 28 25.50 12.41 -15.59
N SER A 29 24.95 11.33 -16.17
CA SER A 29 23.54 10.95 -16.00
C SER A 29 23.25 10.52 -14.56
N ALA A 30 24.09 9.70 -13.96
CA ALA A 30 23.95 9.24 -12.57
C ALA A 30 24.04 10.41 -11.57
N ALA A 31 25.00 11.33 -11.76
CA ALA A 31 25.14 12.51 -10.91
C ALA A 31 23.95 13.49 -11.05
N ALA A 32 23.39 13.62 -12.26
CA ALA A 32 22.21 14.45 -12.50
C ALA A 32 20.94 13.83 -11.89
N GLU A 33 20.84 12.51 -11.89
CA GLU A 33 19.76 11.76 -11.26
C GLU A 33 19.86 11.85 -9.73
N GLU A 34 21.04 11.69 -9.16
CA GLU A 34 21.30 11.84 -7.73
C GLU A 34 21.01 13.27 -7.24
N LYS A 35 21.36 14.28 -8.02
CA LYS A 35 21.03 15.68 -7.72
C LYS A 35 19.53 15.94 -7.78
N ARG A 36 18.82 15.41 -8.77
CA ARG A 36 17.34 15.49 -8.86
C ARG A 36 16.65 14.74 -7.71
N GLU A 37 17.16 13.59 -7.31
CA GLU A 37 16.65 12.85 -6.15
C GLU A 37 16.87 13.64 -4.85
N LYS A 38 18.03 14.27 -4.69
CA LYS A 38 18.33 15.13 -3.54
C LYS A 38 17.42 16.36 -3.51
N GLU A 39 17.26 17.06 -4.64
CA GLU A 39 16.34 18.21 -4.75
C GLU A 39 14.89 17.81 -4.47
N LYS A 40 14.43 16.65 -4.95
CA LYS A 40 13.09 16.10 -4.62
C LYS A 40 12.97 15.72 -3.15
N LYS A 41 14.01 15.17 -2.54
CA LYS A 41 14.03 14.84 -1.11
C LYS A 41 13.95 16.10 -0.26
N ASP A 42 14.71 17.14 -0.62
CA ASP A 42 14.74 18.42 0.09
C ASP A 42 13.42 19.20 -0.07
N ALA A 43 12.69 18.98 -1.18
CA ALA A 43 11.37 19.56 -1.44
C ALA A 43 10.19 18.72 -0.89
N HIS A 44 10.41 17.44 -0.55
CA HIS A 44 9.35 16.56 -0.05
C HIS A 44 9.27 16.70 1.48
N PRO A 45 8.10 17.10 2.03
CA PRO A 45 7.97 17.40 3.47
C PRO A 45 8.05 16.16 4.37
N GLY A 46 8.52 15.02 3.87
CA GLY A 46 8.48 13.73 4.57
C GLY A 46 7.08 13.15 4.68
N ASN A 47 6.99 11.86 4.89
CA ASN A 47 5.73 11.18 5.15
C ASN A 47 5.50 11.07 6.66
N ARG A 48 4.27 11.23 7.10
CA ARG A 48 3.87 10.90 8.47
C ARG A 48 3.82 9.37 8.63
N ILE A 49 4.25 8.89 9.81
CA ILE A 49 4.28 7.46 10.10
C ILE A 49 3.14 7.10 11.04
N SER A 50 2.25 6.23 10.58
CA SER A 50 1.21 5.64 11.42
C SER A 50 1.52 4.17 11.72
N VAL A 51 0.72 3.56 12.57
CA VAL A 51 0.81 2.15 12.89
C VAL A 51 -0.59 1.53 12.82
N SER A 52 -0.70 0.40 12.14
CA SER A 52 -1.91 -0.42 12.18
C SER A 52 -2.02 -1.11 13.54
N THR A 53 -3.20 -1.07 14.15
CA THR A 53 -3.49 -1.77 15.41
C THR A 53 -3.25 -3.27 15.30
N TYR A 54 -3.23 -3.80 14.06
CA TYR A 54 -2.79 -5.16 13.76
C TYR A 54 -1.40 -5.47 14.34
N SER A 55 -0.47 -4.53 14.31
CA SER A 55 0.89 -4.66 14.84
C SER A 55 0.93 -4.98 16.33
N PHE A 56 -0.10 -4.60 17.08
CA PHE A 56 -0.22 -4.86 18.51
C PHE A 56 -1.05 -6.12 18.82
N TRP A 57 -1.69 -6.71 17.82
CA TRP A 57 -2.69 -7.76 18.03
C TRP A 57 -2.26 -9.13 17.51
N HIS A 58 -1.89 -9.26 16.25
CA HIS A 58 -1.64 -10.48 15.50
C HIS A 58 -2.78 -11.53 15.59
N PHE A 59 -3.33 -11.96 14.46
CA PHE A 59 -4.50 -12.84 14.41
C PHE A 59 -4.35 -14.16 15.16
N ARG A 60 -3.16 -14.77 15.14
CA ARG A 60 -2.87 -16.04 15.83
C ARG A 60 -2.21 -15.85 17.19
N GLY A 61 -2.08 -14.60 17.66
CA GLY A 61 -1.57 -14.33 18.99
C GLY A 61 -2.50 -14.81 20.07
N LYS A 62 -1.94 -15.17 21.23
CA LYS A 62 -2.74 -15.53 22.41
C LYS A 62 -3.59 -14.33 22.85
N PRO A 63 -4.82 -14.56 23.38
CA PRO A 63 -5.70 -13.46 23.81
C PRO A 63 -5.03 -12.46 24.76
N GLU A 64 -4.28 -12.94 25.73
CA GLU A 64 -3.56 -12.14 26.72
C GLU A 64 -2.43 -11.26 26.16
N GLY A 65 -1.95 -11.57 24.95
CA GLY A 65 -0.97 -10.77 24.22
C GLY A 65 -1.57 -9.72 23.28
N LYS A 66 -2.92 -9.63 23.22
CA LYS A 66 -3.61 -8.70 22.34
C LYS A 66 -3.91 -7.40 23.04
N THR A 67 -3.54 -6.29 22.40
CA THR A 67 -3.85 -4.94 22.88
C THR A 67 -5.18 -4.49 22.29
N SER A 68 -6.04 -3.85 23.08
CA SER A 68 -7.29 -3.24 22.57
C SER A 68 -6.98 -2.10 21.60
N VAL A 69 -7.98 -1.64 20.85
CA VAL A 69 -7.84 -0.46 19.96
C VAL A 69 -7.43 0.76 20.76
N GLU A 70 -8.06 0.98 21.92
CA GLU A 70 -7.75 2.09 22.84
C GLU A 70 -6.30 2.02 23.34
N GLY A 71 -5.88 0.84 23.79
CA GLY A 71 -4.50 0.62 24.23
C GLY A 71 -3.48 0.75 23.10
N SER A 72 -3.87 0.42 21.87
CA SER A 72 -3.02 0.63 20.68
C SER A 72 -2.84 2.10 20.36
N ILE A 73 -3.89 2.93 20.51
CA ILE A 73 -3.80 4.40 20.36
C ILE A 73 -2.80 4.97 21.39
N ASP A 74 -2.93 4.59 22.66
CA ASP A 74 -2.04 5.06 23.73
C ASP A 74 -0.58 4.66 23.48
N GLN A 75 -0.35 3.41 23.11
CA GLN A 75 0.99 2.90 22.82
C GLN A 75 1.61 3.58 21.59
N ALA A 76 0.83 3.78 20.54
CA ALA A 76 1.28 4.49 19.34
C ALA A 76 1.74 5.92 19.68
N ALA A 77 0.95 6.66 20.42
CA ALA A 77 1.30 8.00 20.90
C ALA A 77 2.57 7.99 21.76
N LYS A 78 2.66 7.10 22.74
CA LYS A 78 3.84 6.94 23.60
C LYS A 78 5.12 6.60 22.84
N MET A 79 5.00 5.83 21.76
CA MET A 79 6.13 5.45 20.89
C MET A 79 6.50 6.56 19.89
N GLY A 80 5.68 7.60 19.71
CA GLY A 80 5.92 8.73 18.84
C GLY A 80 5.45 8.53 17.39
N PHE A 81 4.42 7.73 17.15
CA PHE A 81 3.74 7.66 15.86
C PHE A 81 2.89 8.92 15.62
N ASP A 82 2.71 9.30 14.34
CA ASP A 82 1.86 10.43 13.95
C ASP A 82 0.39 10.05 13.84
N GLY A 83 0.09 8.74 13.79
CA GLY A 83 -1.27 8.26 13.63
C GLY A 83 -1.44 6.78 13.86
N VAL A 84 -2.70 6.35 13.83
CA VAL A 84 -3.13 4.97 14.03
C VAL A 84 -4.13 4.58 12.95
N GLU A 85 -3.92 3.44 12.36
CA GLU A 85 -4.88 2.76 11.52
C GLU A 85 -5.62 1.70 12.34
N ILE A 86 -6.94 1.75 12.33
CA ILE A 86 -7.77 0.84 13.11
C ILE A 86 -8.13 -0.39 12.28
N LEU A 87 -7.87 -1.58 12.84
CA LEU A 87 -8.37 -2.83 12.30
C LEU A 87 -9.76 -3.10 12.87
N HIS A 88 -10.80 -3.10 12.03
CA HIS A 88 -12.20 -3.26 12.41
C HIS A 88 -12.44 -4.46 13.34
N ARG A 89 -11.84 -5.61 13.04
CA ARG A 89 -11.99 -6.84 13.83
C ARG A 89 -11.44 -6.78 15.26
N GLN A 90 -10.71 -5.73 15.61
CA GLN A 90 -10.22 -5.50 16.97
C GLN A 90 -11.15 -4.63 17.81
N MET A 91 -12.07 -3.93 17.17
CA MET A 91 -13.02 -3.08 17.87
C MET A 91 -13.90 -3.91 18.81
N SER A 92 -14.12 -3.40 20.01
CA SER A 92 -14.98 -4.03 21.03
C SER A 92 -16.45 -3.64 20.87
N GLY A 93 -16.77 -2.67 20.02
CA GLY A 93 -18.10 -2.17 19.77
C GLY A 93 -18.17 -1.22 18.59
N GLU A 94 -19.39 -0.84 18.20
CA GLU A 94 -19.66 0.05 17.06
C GLU A 94 -20.69 1.13 17.42
N SER A 95 -21.04 1.27 18.72
CA SER A 95 -21.94 2.35 19.14
C SER A 95 -21.30 3.72 18.90
N ASN A 96 -22.13 4.74 18.65
CA ASN A 96 -21.65 6.10 18.49
C ASN A 96 -20.73 6.54 19.65
N ASP A 97 -21.12 6.25 20.89
CA ASP A 97 -20.32 6.60 22.05
C ASP A 97 -18.92 5.96 22.04
N TYR A 98 -18.85 4.69 21.62
CA TYR A 98 -17.57 4.00 21.46
C TYR A 98 -16.72 4.64 20.37
N LEU A 99 -17.28 4.89 19.18
CA LEU A 99 -16.56 5.53 18.07
C LEU A 99 -16.04 6.92 18.45
N GLN A 100 -16.88 7.75 19.09
CA GLN A 100 -16.48 9.07 19.55
C GLN A 100 -15.44 8.99 20.66
N SER A 101 -15.47 7.97 21.52
CA SER A 101 -14.44 7.75 22.53
C SER A 101 -13.07 7.46 21.93
N LEU A 102 -12.99 6.65 20.85
CA LEU A 102 -11.74 6.39 20.12
C LEU A 102 -11.20 7.67 19.46
N LYS A 103 -12.08 8.43 18.83
CA LYS A 103 -11.73 9.71 18.19
C LYS A 103 -11.19 10.72 19.20
N ARG A 104 -11.88 10.89 20.34
CA ARG A 104 -11.43 11.76 21.42
C ARG A 104 -10.07 11.31 21.99
N ARG A 105 -9.91 9.99 22.24
CA ARG A 105 -8.65 9.44 22.74
C ARG A 105 -7.47 9.72 21.79
N ALA A 106 -7.67 9.60 20.48
CA ALA A 106 -6.65 9.92 19.49
C ALA A 106 -6.27 11.40 19.53
N ILE A 107 -7.26 12.31 19.61
CA ILE A 107 -7.04 13.76 19.72
C ILE A 107 -6.29 14.10 21.01
N GLU A 108 -6.72 13.56 22.17
CA GLU A 108 -6.09 13.79 23.47
C GLU A 108 -4.63 13.30 23.51
N ASN A 109 -4.31 12.25 22.75
CA ASN A 109 -2.96 11.72 22.62
C ASN A 109 -2.14 12.36 21.47
N GLY A 110 -2.70 13.29 20.70
CA GLY A 110 -2.01 13.98 19.62
C GLY A 110 -1.71 13.11 18.40
N VAL A 111 -2.46 12.00 18.18
CA VAL A 111 -2.33 11.12 17.01
C VAL A 111 -3.57 11.20 16.11
N GLY A 112 -3.37 11.07 14.78
CA GLY A 112 -4.48 11.01 13.84
C GLY A 112 -5.05 9.59 13.71
N LEU A 113 -6.36 9.46 13.44
CA LEU A 113 -6.92 8.21 12.92
C LEU A 113 -6.76 8.23 11.40
N THR A 114 -5.94 7.33 10.83
CA THR A 114 -5.40 7.48 9.48
C THR A 114 -5.98 6.50 8.47
N GLY A 115 -6.47 5.36 8.92
CA GLY A 115 -7.01 4.32 8.08
C GLY A 115 -7.94 3.39 8.86
N PHE A 116 -8.80 2.71 8.12
CA PHE A 116 -9.72 1.71 8.65
C PHE A 116 -9.61 0.42 7.84
N SER A 117 -8.96 -0.59 8.40
CA SER A 117 -8.75 -1.86 7.74
C SER A 117 -9.89 -2.82 8.02
N ILE A 118 -10.62 -3.19 6.97
CA ILE A 118 -11.73 -4.15 7.04
C ILE A 118 -11.38 -5.47 6.38
N HIS A 119 -12.14 -6.50 6.71
CA HIS A 119 -12.03 -7.84 6.10
C HIS A 119 -13.33 -8.19 5.40
N GLN A 120 -13.31 -8.08 4.09
CA GLN A 120 -14.38 -8.48 3.20
C GLN A 120 -13.80 -9.27 2.02
N GLY A 121 -14.67 -9.86 1.20
CA GLY A 121 -14.22 -10.56 -0.01
C GLY A 121 -15.37 -10.69 -1.00
N PHE A 122 -15.16 -10.11 -2.18
CA PHE A 122 -16.15 -10.11 -3.27
C PHE A 122 -15.93 -11.26 -4.25
N LEU A 123 -14.78 -11.95 -4.19
CA LEU A 123 -14.41 -13.07 -5.06
C LEU A 123 -15.17 -14.33 -4.65
N SER A 124 -16.43 -14.43 -5.04
CA SER A 124 -17.32 -15.56 -4.75
C SER A 124 -18.40 -15.68 -5.83
N PRO A 125 -18.74 -16.90 -6.32
CA PRO A 125 -19.88 -17.12 -7.20
C PRO A 125 -21.22 -16.92 -6.49
N ASP A 126 -21.25 -17.05 -5.18
CA ASP A 126 -22.45 -16.91 -4.35
C ASP A 126 -22.86 -15.43 -4.27
N LYS A 127 -23.97 -15.09 -4.91
CA LYS A 127 -24.52 -13.73 -4.92
C LYS A 127 -24.90 -13.24 -3.51
N LYS A 128 -25.39 -14.13 -2.63
CA LYS A 128 -25.76 -13.77 -1.26
C LYS A 128 -24.52 -13.37 -0.45
N LYS A 129 -23.46 -14.16 -0.54
CA LYS A 129 -22.18 -13.83 0.11
C LYS A 129 -21.60 -12.52 -0.40
N ARG A 130 -21.69 -12.24 -1.72
CA ARG A 130 -21.25 -10.95 -2.24
C ARG A 130 -22.07 -9.79 -1.68
N GLN A 131 -23.41 -9.95 -1.60
CA GLN A 131 -24.27 -8.91 -1.04
C GLN A 131 -23.96 -8.67 0.45
N GLU A 132 -23.79 -9.72 1.25
CA GLU A 132 -23.38 -9.60 2.66
C GLU A 132 -22.06 -8.81 2.80
N ASN A 133 -21.07 -9.02 1.91
CA ASN A 133 -19.82 -8.30 1.91
C ASN A 133 -19.98 -6.83 1.41
N ILE A 134 -20.91 -6.56 0.50
CA ILE A 134 -21.26 -5.20 0.09
C ILE A 134 -21.90 -4.46 1.27
N ASP A 135 -22.89 -5.06 1.92
CA ASP A 135 -23.58 -4.46 3.07
C ASP A 135 -22.60 -4.18 4.22
N HIS A 136 -21.71 -5.13 4.50
CA HIS A 136 -20.62 -4.94 5.46
C HIS A 136 -19.69 -3.78 5.07
N THR A 137 -19.35 -3.65 3.79
CA THR A 137 -18.50 -2.56 3.30
C THR A 137 -19.18 -1.19 3.45
N LEU A 138 -20.47 -1.09 3.10
CA LEU A 138 -21.26 0.12 3.28
C LEU A 138 -21.32 0.52 4.76
N HIS A 139 -21.62 -0.42 5.64
CA HIS A 139 -21.60 -0.20 7.08
C HIS A 139 -20.22 0.29 7.58
N CYS A 140 -19.13 -0.32 7.13
CA CYS A 140 -17.78 0.10 7.51
C CYS A 140 -17.41 1.49 6.98
N ILE A 141 -17.94 1.92 5.84
CA ILE A 141 -17.80 3.30 5.35
C ILE A 141 -18.44 4.28 6.34
N ASP A 142 -19.63 3.95 6.88
CA ASP A 142 -20.32 4.79 7.88
C ASP A 142 -19.53 4.85 9.20
N LEU A 143 -18.94 3.72 9.63
CA LEU A 143 -18.06 3.70 10.81
C LEU A 143 -16.81 4.57 10.61
N ALA A 144 -16.16 4.46 9.46
CA ALA A 144 -14.98 5.28 9.11
C ALA A 144 -15.34 6.78 9.10
N HIS A 145 -16.47 7.14 8.46
CA HIS A 145 -16.99 8.51 8.44
C HIS A 145 -17.23 9.03 9.88
N SER A 146 -17.90 8.25 10.73
CA SER A 146 -18.22 8.63 12.11
C SER A 146 -16.95 8.88 12.95
N MET A 147 -15.90 8.10 12.71
CA MET A 147 -14.60 8.29 13.34
C MET A 147 -13.75 9.41 12.69
N GLY A 148 -14.17 9.96 11.56
CA GLY A 148 -13.39 10.93 10.78
C GLY A 148 -12.18 10.34 10.09
N ILE A 149 -12.20 9.03 9.79
CA ILE A 149 -11.12 8.32 9.10
C ILE A 149 -11.27 8.50 7.58
N PRO A 150 -10.25 9.03 6.89
CA PRO A 150 -10.38 9.39 5.47
C PRO A 150 -10.18 8.22 4.50
N THR A 151 -9.55 7.12 4.94
CA THR A 151 -9.22 5.99 4.06
C THR A 151 -9.68 4.67 4.65
N MET A 152 -10.16 3.78 3.80
CA MET A 152 -10.58 2.44 4.21
C MET A 152 -9.97 1.39 3.27
N ARG A 153 -9.27 0.41 3.83
CA ARG A 153 -8.69 -0.68 3.05
C ARG A 153 -9.77 -1.67 2.60
N LEU A 154 -9.73 -2.02 1.30
CA LEU A 154 -10.45 -3.14 0.71
C LEU A 154 -9.48 -4.21 0.20
N ASN A 155 -9.96 -5.45 0.05
CA ASN A 155 -9.31 -6.45 -0.78
C ASN A 155 -10.31 -7.20 -1.67
N THR A 156 -9.82 -7.94 -2.66
CA THR A 156 -10.70 -8.66 -3.60
C THR A 156 -11.38 -9.86 -2.93
N GLY A 157 -10.83 -10.35 -1.84
CA GLY A 157 -11.05 -11.69 -1.38
C GLY A 157 -10.18 -12.68 -2.17
N ARG A 158 -10.42 -13.98 -1.96
CA ARG A 158 -9.68 -15.05 -2.63
C ARG A 158 -10.59 -16.23 -2.99
N TRP A 159 -10.14 -17.12 -3.85
CA TRP A 159 -10.90 -18.29 -4.29
C TRP A 159 -11.22 -19.28 -3.17
N ARG A 160 -10.38 -19.30 -2.10
CA ARG A 160 -10.52 -20.17 -0.92
C ARG A 160 -10.49 -21.67 -1.25
N THR A 161 -9.76 -22.04 -2.29
CA THR A 161 -9.58 -23.43 -2.74
C THR A 161 -8.50 -24.17 -1.98
N VAL A 162 -7.66 -23.46 -1.25
CA VAL A 162 -6.63 -24.03 -0.35
C VAL A 162 -6.70 -23.39 1.03
N GLY A 163 -6.17 -24.09 2.03
CA GLY A 163 -6.01 -23.55 3.39
C GLY A 163 -4.95 -22.45 3.44
N PHE A 164 -4.94 -21.68 4.54
CA PHE A 164 -4.04 -20.52 4.67
C PHE A 164 -2.56 -20.92 4.64
N ASP A 165 -2.19 -22.00 5.33
CA ASP A 165 -0.78 -22.43 5.39
C ASP A 165 -0.28 -22.91 4.02
N GLU A 166 -1.13 -23.55 3.24
CA GLU A 166 -0.81 -23.95 1.87
C GLU A 166 -0.73 -22.73 0.93
N LEU A 167 -1.60 -21.74 1.11
CA LEU A 167 -1.55 -20.48 0.39
C LEU A 167 -0.21 -19.77 0.60
N MET A 168 0.29 -19.73 1.85
CA MET A 168 1.58 -19.13 2.17
C MET A 168 2.76 -19.87 1.50
N LYS A 169 2.75 -21.21 1.53
CA LYS A 169 3.74 -22.02 0.82
C LYS A 169 3.73 -21.77 -0.68
N ARG A 170 2.59 -21.46 -1.26
CA ARG A 170 2.41 -21.12 -2.67
C ARG A 170 2.57 -19.63 -2.97
N ARG A 171 3.11 -18.85 -2.05
CA ARG A 171 3.31 -17.40 -2.22
C ARG A 171 2.04 -16.64 -2.64
N GLY A 172 0.92 -16.96 -1.99
CA GLY A 172 -0.37 -16.33 -2.27
C GLY A 172 -1.12 -16.86 -3.50
N ILE A 173 -0.52 -17.78 -4.25
CA ILE A 173 -1.14 -18.36 -5.45
C ILE A 173 -2.06 -19.50 -5.04
N GLU A 174 -3.32 -19.43 -5.46
CA GLU A 174 -4.30 -20.50 -5.28
C GLU A 174 -5.01 -20.85 -6.58
N PRO A 175 -5.41 -22.11 -6.79
CA PRO A 175 -6.23 -22.50 -7.92
C PRO A 175 -7.57 -21.75 -7.91
N ARG A 176 -8.10 -21.50 -9.11
CA ARG A 176 -9.47 -21.00 -9.25
C ARG A 176 -10.46 -22.02 -8.74
N LEU A 177 -11.62 -21.54 -8.33
CA LEU A 177 -12.73 -22.42 -8.02
C LEU A 177 -13.18 -23.16 -9.30
N PRO A 178 -13.34 -24.50 -9.29
CA PRO A 178 -13.75 -25.26 -10.47
C PRO A 178 -15.04 -24.70 -11.11
N GLY A 179 -15.05 -24.63 -12.43
CA GLY A 179 -16.18 -24.09 -13.21
C GLY A 179 -16.19 -22.57 -13.39
N TYR A 180 -15.21 -21.84 -12.83
CA TYR A 180 -15.12 -20.37 -12.95
C TYR A 180 -13.77 -19.92 -13.50
N THR A 181 -13.76 -18.71 -14.07
CA THR A 181 -12.60 -18.05 -14.65
C THR A 181 -12.19 -16.82 -13.85
N ASP A 182 -11.00 -16.27 -14.10
CA ASP A 182 -10.61 -14.98 -13.53
C ASP A 182 -11.52 -13.84 -14.02
N GLU A 183 -12.06 -13.96 -15.26
CA GLU A 183 -13.02 -12.99 -15.81
C GLU A 183 -14.31 -12.93 -14.98
N ASP A 184 -14.83 -14.09 -14.57
CA ASP A 184 -15.97 -14.16 -13.64
C ASP A 184 -15.63 -13.47 -12.32
N GLY A 185 -14.45 -13.76 -11.79
CA GLY A 185 -13.95 -13.16 -10.54
C GLY A 185 -13.81 -11.64 -10.65
N PHE A 186 -13.19 -11.13 -11.71
CA PHE A 186 -13.06 -9.69 -11.95
C PHE A 186 -14.43 -9.01 -12.05
N LYS A 187 -15.35 -9.61 -12.79
CA LYS A 187 -16.72 -9.10 -12.88
C LYS A 187 -17.38 -8.98 -11.51
N TRP A 188 -17.30 -10.04 -10.68
CA TRP A 188 -17.92 -10.02 -9.34
C TRP A 188 -17.31 -8.97 -8.42
N VAL A 189 -15.98 -8.81 -8.46
CA VAL A 189 -15.28 -7.82 -7.64
C VAL A 189 -15.62 -6.40 -8.09
N ILE A 190 -15.56 -6.13 -9.39
CA ILE A 190 -15.86 -4.81 -9.97
C ILE A 190 -17.32 -4.42 -9.67
N ASP A 191 -18.29 -5.29 -9.99
CA ASP A 191 -19.72 -5.06 -9.73
C ASP A 191 -20.01 -4.82 -8.23
N SER A 192 -19.24 -5.44 -7.34
CA SER A 192 -19.41 -5.28 -5.89
C SER A 192 -18.85 -3.96 -5.38
N ILE A 193 -17.64 -3.58 -5.82
CA ILE A 193 -17.00 -2.31 -5.44
C ILE A 193 -17.82 -1.13 -6.01
N GLU A 194 -18.32 -1.23 -7.24
CA GLU A 194 -19.12 -0.20 -7.88
C GLU A 194 -20.33 0.22 -7.02
N LYS A 195 -21.01 -0.75 -6.40
CA LYS A 195 -22.13 -0.51 -5.51
C LYS A 195 -21.77 0.28 -4.24
N CYS A 196 -20.51 0.29 -3.85
CA CYS A 196 -20.02 1.02 -2.68
C CYS A 196 -19.56 2.45 -3.01
N LEU A 197 -19.25 2.75 -4.28
CA LEU A 197 -18.59 4.01 -4.67
C LEU A 197 -19.42 5.27 -4.33
N ALA A 198 -20.70 5.28 -4.64
CA ALA A 198 -21.56 6.45 -4.37
C ALA A 198 -21.66 6.73 -2.87
N HIS A 199 -21.69 5.68 -2.05
CA HIS A 199 -21.74 5.80 -0.59
C HIS A 199 -20.40 6.31 -0.04
N ALA A 200 -19.28 5.77 -0.51
CA ALA A 200 -17.94 6.23 -0.15
C ALA A 200 -17.73 7.70 -0.51
N ALA A 201 -18.15 8.11 -1.70
CA ALA A 201 -18.11 9.51 -2.15
C ALA A 201 -18.92 10.45 -1.23
N LYS A 202 -20.14 10.05 -0.85
CA LYS A 202 -21.00 10.81 0.06
C LYS A 202 -20.40 10.92 1.46
N ALA A 203 -19.78 9.85 1.93
CA ALA A 203 -19.13 9.80 3.25
C ALA A 203 -17.77 10.51 3.29
N GLY A 204 -17.17 10.80 2.14
CA GLY A 204 -15.81 11.36 2.07
C GLY A 204 -14.71 10.36 2.46
N VAL A 205 -14.96 9.05 2.24
CA VAL A 205 -14.03 7.96 2.57
C VAL A 205 -13.46 7.37 1.29
N VAL A 206 -12.14 7.41 1.13
CA VAL A 206 -11.46 6.79 -0.01
C VAL A 206 -11.28 5.30 0.24
N MET A 207 -11.84 4.46 -0.61
CA MET A 207 -11.60 3.02 -0.60
C MET A 207 -10.26 2.72 -1.25
N GLY A 208 -9.32 2.17 -0.49
CA GLY A 208 -8.00 1.73 -0.97
C GLY A 208 -8.01 0.23 -1.24
N LEU A 209 -8.03 -0.17 -2.52
CA LEU A 209 -7.88 -1.57 -2.89
C LEU A 209 -6.45 -2.03 -2.65
N GLU A 210 -6.28 -2.98 -1.76
CA GLU A 210 -4.95 -3.48 -1.39
C GLU A 210 -4.43 -4.50 -2.41
N ASN A 211 -3.13 -4.42 -2.73
CA ASN A 211 -2.43 -5.53 -3.35
C ASN A 211 -2.31 -6.66 -2.32
N HIS A 212 -3.22 -7.61 -2.44
CA HIS A 212 -3.40 -8.74 -1.54
C HIS A 212 -3.74 -9.98 -2.35
N TRP A 213 -3.81 -11.15 -1.72
CA TRP A 213 -4.08 -12.42 -2.39
C TRP A 213 -5.40 -12.41 -3.19
N GLY A 214 -5.61 -13.41 -4.02
CA GLY A 214 -6.70 -13.45 -4.99
C GLY A 214 -6.38 -12.61 -6.23
N LEU A 215 -7.35 -11.85 -6.74
CA LEU A 215 -7.16 -11.04 -7.95
C LEU A 215 -6.26 -9.80 -7.73
N GLY A 216 -6.00 -9.44 -6.48
CA GLY A 216 -5.06 -8.38 -6.09
C GLY A 216 -3.62 -8.86 -5.92
N LEU A 217 -3.30 -10.13 -6.19
CA LEU A 217 -1.95 -10.67 -6.04
C LEU A 217 -0.94 -10.06 -7.02
N THR A 218 -1.40 -9.51 -8.13
CA THR A 218 -0.55 -8.85 -9.13
C THR A 218 -0.93 -7.38 -9.28
N PRO A 219 0.01 -6.50 -9.64
CA PRO A 219 -0.29 -5.09 -9.88
C PRO A 219 -1.26 -4.91 -11.04
N GLU A 220 -1.19 -5.76 -12.08
CA GLU A 220 -2.12 -5.74 -13.20
C GLU A 220 -3.56 -6.02 -12.75
N GLY A 221 -3.74 -6.98 -11.82
CA GLY A 221 -5.05 -7.31 -11.26
C GLY A 221 -5.66 -6.13 -10.50
N VAL A 222 -4.86 -5.48 -9.63
CA VAL A 222 -5.28 -4.27 -8.90
C VAL A 222 -5.61 -3.14 -9.88
N LEU A 223 -4.72 -2.85 -10.82
CA LEU A 223 -4.91 -1.78 -11.81
C LEU A 223 -6.11 -2.04 -12.71
N ARG A 224 -6.39 -3.29 -13.08
CA ARG A 224 -7.57 -3.65 -13.87
C ARG A 224 -8.86 -3.23 -13.16
N ILE A 225 -8.97 -3.52 -11.86
CA ILE A 225 -10.16 -3.16 -11.06
C ILE A 225 -10.28 -1.64 -10.92
N VAL A 226 -9.20 -0.96 -10.53
CA VAL A 226 -9.21 0.50 -10.32
C VAL A 226 -9.48 1.27 -11.62
N LYS A 227 -8.95 0.78 -12.76
CA LYS A 227 -9.19 1.40 -14.07
C LYS A 227 -10.61 1.16 -14.59
N ALA A 228 -11.22 0.03 -14.26
CA ALA A 228 -12.61 -0.26 -14.62
C ALA A 228 -13.62 0.66 -13.91
N LEU A 229 -13.24 1.20 -12.75
CA LEU A 229 -14.06 2.08 -11.91
C LEU A 229 -13.34 3.42 -11.68
N PRO A 230 -13.26 4.30 -12.69
CA PRO A 230 -12.52 5.56 -12.60
C PRO A 230 -13.21 6.52 -11.63
N SER A 231 -12.76 6.50 -10.37
CA SER A 231 -13.30 7.33 -9.31
C SER A 231 -12.17 7.81 -8.39
N PRO A 232 -12.21 9.07 -7.89
CA PRO A 232 -11.27 9.51 -6.86
C PRO A 232 -11.49 8.78 -5.52
N TRP A 233 -12.63 8.13 -5.34
CA TRP A 233 -13.01 7.39 -4.15
C TRP A 233 -12.62 5.91 -4.19
N LEU A 234 -11.96 5.45 -5.27
CA LEU A 234 -11.33 4.14 -5.37
C LEU A 234 -9.87 4.33 -5.79
N GLN A 235 -8.96 4.03 -4.89
CA GLN A 235 -7.52 4.14 -5.06
C GLN A 235 -6.84 2.87 -4.55
N VAL A 236 -5.55 2.92 -4.20
CA VAL A 236 -4.78 1.75 -3.78
C VAL A 236 -4.29 1.91 -2.34
N THR A 237 -4.50 0.91 -1.51
CA THR A 237 -3.67 0.67 -0.32
C THR A 237 -2.48 -0.16 -0.77
N LEU A 238 -1.29 0.45 -0.72
CA LEU A 238 -0.07 -0.14 -1.26
C LEU A 238 0.67 -0.91 -0.17
N ASP A 239 0.59 -2.24 -0.18
CA ASP A 239 1.29 -3.08 0.79
C ASP A 239 2.67 -3.50 0.26
N THR A 240 3.70 -3.28 1.06
CA THR A 240 5.10 -3.50 0.68
C THR A 240 5.51 -4.96 0.69
N GLY A 241 4.76 -5.84 1.34
CA GLY A 241 5.13 -7.26 1.54
C GLY A 241 4.20 -8.29 0.92
N ASN A 242 2.98 -7.91 0.51
CA ASN A 242 1.97 -8.89 0.08
C ASN A 242 2.22 -9.53 -1.29
N PHE A 243 3.22 -9.08 -2.05
CA PHE A 243 3.67 -9.79 -3.25
C PHE A 243 4.47 -11.06 -2.95
N LEU A 244 4.94 -11.22 -1.70
CA LEU A 244 5.70 -12.38 -1.19
C LEU A 244 7.01 -12.69 -1.95
N GLU A 245 7.57 -11.70 -2.63
CA GLU A 245 8.81 -11.75 -3.40
C GLU A 245 9.40 -10.33 -3.57
N ASP A 246 10.39 -10.14 -4.46
CA ASP A 246 10.90 -8.80 -4.82
C ASP A 246 9.74 -7.90 -5.27
N PRO A 247 9.39 -6.82 -4.51
CA PRO A 247 8.17 -6.08 -4.76
C PRO A 247 8.36 -4.81 -5.60
N TYR A 248 9.60 -4.36 -5.86
CA TYR A 248 9.87 -2.96 -6.18
C TYR A 248 9.24 -2.48 -7.48
N ASP A 249 9.38 -3.25 -8.57
CA ASP A 249 8.78 -2.88 -9.86
C ASP A 249 7.24 -2.90 -9.78
N LYS A 250 6.70 -3.83 -8.99
CA LYS A 250 5.26 -3.95 -8.74
C LYS A 250 4.74 -2.77 -7.91
N LEU A 251 5.51 -2.35 -6.90
CA LEU A 251 5.19 -1.16 -6.10
C LEU A 251 5.23 0.10 -6.96
N ASP A 252 6.23 0.24 -7.84
CA ASP A 252 6.35 1.39 -8.76
C ASP A 252 5.14 1.50 -9.70
N MET A 253 4.60 0.38 -10.19
CA MET A 253 3.38 0.35 -11.02
C MET A 253 2.13 0.88 -10.28
N LEU A 254 2.04 0.69 -8.97
CA LEU A 254 0.86 1.03 -8.18
C LEU A 254 0.99 2.38 -7.44
N ALA A 255 2.22 2.85 -7.20
CA ALA A 255 2.53 3.97 -6.30
C ALA A 255 1.79 5.27 -6.66
N SER A 256 1.56 5.55 -7.95
CA SER A 256 0.82 6.75 -8.41
C SER A 256 -0.66 6.76 -7.99
N ARG A 257 -1.18 5.63 -7.52
CA ARG A 257 -2.55 5.47 -7.04
C ARG A 257 -2.63 5.24 -5.53
N ALA A 258 -1.50 5.24 -4.83
CA ALA A 258 -1.48 4.98 -3.40
C ALA A 258 -2.16 6.10 -2.60
N VAL A 259 -3.04 5.74 -1.68
CA VAL A 259 -3.66 6.65 -0.68
C VAL A 259 -3.24 6.30 0.75
N LEU A 260 -2.83 5.07 0.97
CA LEU A 260 -2.24 4.56 2.20
C LEU A 260 -1.17 3.54 1.83
N VAL A 261 -0.07 3.51 2.57
CA VAL A 261 0.99 2.51 2.39
C VAL A 261 1.09 1.64 3.63
N HIS A 262 0.95 0.32 3.48
CA HIS A 262 1.26 -0.65 4.52
C HIS A 262 2.74 -1.02 4.45
N ALA A 263 3.48 -0.67 5.49
CA ALA A 263 4.91 -0.93 5.60
C ALA A 263 5.15 -2.13 6.51
N LYS A 264 5.44 -3.30 5.92
CA LYS A 264 5.67 -4.53 6.69
C LYS A 264 7.07 -4.61 7.26
N THR A 265 7.20 -5.05 8.50
CA THR A 265 8.49 -5.37 9.14
C THR A 265 8.44 -6.72 9.82
N TYR A 266 9.61 -7.40 9.90
CA TYR A 266 9.68 -8.80 10.29
C TYR A 266 10.81 -9.07 11.31
N TYR A 267 11.00 -8.19 12.29
CA TYR A 267 12.01 -8.39 13.33
C TYR A 267 11.78 -9.71 14.09
N GLY A 268 12.84 -10.49 14.26
CA GLY A 268 12.75 -11.83 14.86
C GLY A 268 12.27 -12.92 13.89
N GLY A 269 12.21 -12.63 12.58
CA GLY A 269 11.59 -13.49 11.57
C GLY A 269 10.09 -13.24 11.43
N GLY A 270 9.50 -13.60 10.29
CA GLY A 270 8.09 -13.33 10.00
C GLY A 270 7.16 -14.40 10.57
N LEU A 271 5.97 -14.00 10.98
CA LEU A 271 4.90 -14.89 11.46
C LEU A 271 4.38 -15.85 10.38
N TRP A 272 4.36 -15.40 9.14
CA TRP A 272 3.83 -16.11 7.98
C TRP A 272 4.90 -16.33 6.92
N TYR A 273 5.65 -15.29 6.65
CA TYR A 273 6.78 -15.21 5.73
C TYR A 273 7.68 -14.06 6.17
N SER A 274 8.87 -13.97 5.61
CA SER A 274 9.80 -12.88 5.90
C SER A 274 10.41 -12.39 4.59
N LEU A 275 10.39 -11.07 4.39
CA LEU A 275 11.04 -10.43 3.25
C LEU A 275 12.09 -9.44 3.73
N LYS A 276 13.20 -9.37 3.01
CA LYS A 276 14.19 -8.32 3.21
C LYS A 276 13.82 -7.11 2.37
N LEU A 277 13.01 -6.19 2.94
CA LEU A 277 12.55 -4.99 2.28
C LEU A 277 13.58 -3.87 2.38
N ASP A 278 13.98 -3.31 1.24
CA ASP A 278 14.82 -2.10 1.15
C ASP A 278 13.93 -0.85 1.19
N TYR A 279 13.75 -0.31 2.37
CA TYR A 279 12.93 0.89 2.59
C TYR A 279 13.54 2.16 1.97
N ALA A 280 14.85 2.20 1.72
CA ALA A 280 15.45 3.30 0.96
C ALA A 280 14.95 3.27 -0.50
N ARG A 281 14.90 2.08 -1.13
CA ARG A 281 14.35 1.90 -2.49
C ARG A 281 12.86 2.20 -2.54
N ILE A 282 12.08 1.70 -1.57
CA ILE A 282 10.63 1.97 -1.47
C ILE A 282 10.37 3.47 -1.33
N ALA A 283 11.11 4.17 -0.49
CA ALA A 283 10.98 5.61 -0.30
C ALA A 283 11.28 6.38 -1.60
N ARG A 284 12.28 5.98 -2.39
CA ARG A 284 12.54 6.57 -3.72
C ARG A 284 11.36 6.37 -4.68
N ILE A 285 10.78 5.16 -4.70
CA ILE A 285 9.59 4.87 -5.51
C ILE A 285 8.45 5.80 -5.12
N LEU A 286 8.12 5.92 -3.84
CA LEU A 286 7.02 6.77 -3.38
C LEU A 286 7.25 8.25 -3.67
N ARG A 287 8.48 8.75 -3.49
CA ARG A 287 8.85 10.14 -3.85
C ARG A 287 8.79 10.40 -5.36
N LYS A 288 9.17 9.43 -6.19
CA LYS A 288 9.03 9.52 -7.66
C LYS A 288 7.60 9.80 -8.08
N HIS A 289 6.63 9.26 -7.35
CA HIS A 289 5.19 9.41 -7.59
C HIS A 289 4.52 10.48 -6.71
N ASP A 290 5.30 11.32 -6.03
CA ASP A 290 4.79 12.41 -5.17
C ASP A 290 3.84 11.94 -4.06
N TYR A 291 4.03 10.72 -3.55
CA TYR A 291 3.19 10.20 -2.49
C TYR A 291 3.42 10.96 -1.18
N ARG A 292 2.36 11.54 -0.62
CA ARG A 292 2.38 12.38 0.60
C ARG A 292 1.53 11.84 1.74
N GLY A 293 0.94 10.67 1.55
CA GLY A 293 0.08 10.03 2.55
C GLY A 293 0.87 9.40 3.69
N TYR A 294 0.16 8.72 4.57
CA TYR A 294 0.74 8.00 5.69
C TYR A 294 1.43 6.71 5.27
N ILE A 295 2.54 6.42 5.94
CA ILE A 295 3.19 5.10 5.94
C ILE A 295 2.72 4.39 7.21
N SER A 296 1.83 3.42 7.07
CA SER A 296 1.24 2.66 8.18
C SER A 296 2.03 1.39 8.44
N LEU A 297 2.69 1.30 9.59
CA LEU A 297 3.43 0.12 10.00
C LEU A 297 2.50 -1.09 10.20
N GLU A 298 2.80 -2.20 9.54
CA GLU A 298 2.28 -3.53 9.88
C GLU A 298 3.44 -4.44 10.32
N PHE A 299 3.65 -4.56 11.62
CA PHE A 299 4.65 -5.45 12.18
C PHE A 299 4.15 -6.89 12.19
N GLU A 300 4.85 -7.79 11.51
CA GLU A 300 4.52 -9.22 11.37
C GLU A 300 5.68 -10.13 11.82
N GLY A 301 6.51 -9.68 12.76
CA GLY A 301 7.64 -10.45 13.26
C GLY A 301 7.38 -11.17 14.57
N HIS A 302 8.32 -12.07 14.93
CA HIS A 302 8.30 -12.84 16.19
C HIS A 302 8.93 -12.09 17.37
N GLU A 303 9.71 -11.03 17.12
CA GLU A 303 10.32 -10.25 18.21
C GLU A 303 9.22 -9.59 19.06
N GLU A 304 9.52 -9.35 20.33
CA GLU A 304 8.60 -8.72 21.27
C GLU A 304 8.20 -7.31 20.77
N LYS A 305 6.89 -7.00 20.83
CA LYS A 305 6.29 -5.80 20.22
C LYS A 305 6.82 -4.49 20.81
N GLY A 306 7.04 -4.45 22.13
CA GLY A 306 7.58 -3.27 22.84
C GLY A 306 8.99 -2.89 22.35
N THR A 307 9.74 -3.84 21.80
CA THR A 307 11.06 -3.62 21.21
C THR A 307 11.00 -3.46 19.69
N ALA A 308 10.25 -4.34 19.00
CA ALA A 308 10.23 -4.41 17.54
C ALA A 308 9.48 -3.23 16.88
N ILE A 309 8.37 -2.78 17.47
CA ILE A 309 7.58 -1.65 16.93
C ILE A 309 8.39 -0.34 16.98
N PRO A 310 9.06 0.05 18.07
CA PRO A 310 9.97 1.20 18.06
C PRO A 310 11.13 1.08 17.09
N LYS A 311 11.73 -0.11 16.92
CA LYS A 311 12.76 -0.35 15.87
C LYS A 311 12.20 -0.14 14.47
N SER A 312 10.97 -0.61 14.23
CA SER A 312 10.28 -0.42 12.96
C SER A 312 9.99 1.06 12.70
N LEU A 313 9.51 1.79 13.70
CA LEU A 313 9.31 3.23 13.59
C LEU A 313 10.61 3.97 13.24
N ALA A 314 11.70 3.66 13.93
CA ALA A 314 13.01 4.27 13.67
C ALA A 314 13.48 3.99 12.22
N LEU A 315 13.28 2.75 11.72
CA LEU A 315 13.57 2.39 10.34
C LEU A 315 12.73 3.22 9.36
N LEU A 316 11.43 3.34 9.57
CA LEU A 316 10.54 4.10 8.68
C LEU A 316 10.85 5.61 8.73
N ARG A 317 11.07 6.19 9.93
CA ARG A 317 11.48 7.59 10.08
C ARG A 317 12.74 7.91 9.29
N LYS A 318 13.75 7.04 9.36
CA LYS A 318 15.02 7.21 8.63
C LYS A 318 14.84 7.40 7.13
N HIS A 319 13.83 6.76 6.53
CA HIS A 319 13.67 6.74 5.07
C HIS A 319 12.54 7.64 4.55
N PHE A 320 11.55 7.93 5.37
CA PHE A 320 10.33 8.63 4.96
C PHE A 320 10.11 10.02 5.60
N SER A 321 10.79 10.30 6.71
CA SER A 321 10.66 11.63 7.36
C SER A 321 11.76 12.58 6.98
#